data_c4e209ea988224009e4eb77d341933b5
#
_entry.id   c4e209ea988224009e4eb77d341933b5
#
_cell.length_a   1.000
_cell.length_b   1.000
_cell.length_c   1.000
_cell.angle_alpha   90.00
_cell.angle_beta   90.00
_cell.angle_gamma   90.00
#
_symmetry.space_group_name_H-M   'P 1'
#
loop_
_entity.id
_entity.type
_entity.pdbx_description
1 polymer ?
#
loop_
_entity_poly.entity_id
_entity_poly.type
_entity_poly.pdbx_seq_one_letter_code
_entity_poly.pdbx_strand_id
1 'polypeptide(L)'
;MKFIRILLLLSLAFGFAACGDSKFRRYTGPEVTQIQVHKADRKMYLIHKTEVLKEYDISLGFNPVGHKQFEGDGKTPEGLYLISHHNPRSRYHLSVGISYPNVNDLAYALEQGKDPGGDIMIHGRTNYNSRYKGDWTAGCIAIEDDDMEEVYSMLRKNTPIYIFP
;
A
#
# COMPACT_ATOMS: atom_id res chain seq x y z
N MET A 1 7.29 -18.30 54.96
CA MET A 1 7.99 -17.18 54.27
C MET A 1 8.68 -17.55 52.94
N LYS A 2 9.14 -18.80 52.76
CA LYS A 2 9.77 -19.22 51.47
C LYS A 2 8.75 -19.33 50.28
N PHE A 3 7.53 -19.79 50.58
CA PHE A 3 6.48 -19.95 49.55
C PHE A 3 5.97 -18.60 49.00
N ILE A 4 5.88 -17.56 49.82
CA ILE A 4 5.45 -16.23 49.41
C ILE A 4 6.49 -15.58 48.46
N ARG A 5 7.78 -15.81 48.67
CA ARG A 5 8.85 -15.31 47.80
C ARG A 5 8.85 -15.99 46.42
N ILE A 6 8.51 -17.27 46.37
CA ILE A 6 8.41 -18.02 45.10
C ILE A 6 7.20 -17.53 44.27
N LEU A 7 6.06 -17.28 44.94
CA LEU A 7 4.86 -16.74 44.27
C LEU A 7 5.10 -15.32 43.70
N LEU A 8 5.84 -14.47 44.42
CA LEU A 8 6.20 -13.11 43.94
C LEU A 8 7.17 -13.15 42.76
N LEU A 9 8.09 -14.11 42.72
CA LEU A 9 9.01 -14.29 41.59
C LEU A 9 8.31 -14.86 40.34
N LEU A 10 7.30 -15.72 40.50
CA LEU A 10 6.50 -16.20 39.39
C LEU A 10 5.58 -15.12 38.80
N SER A 11 5.05 -14.19 39.60
CA SER A 11 4.23 -13.09 39.09
C SER A 11 5.02 -12.05 38.35
N LEU A 12 6.31 -11.87 38.61
CA LEU A 12 7.19 -10.97 37.84
C LEU A 12 7.57 -11.56 36.46
N ALA A 13 7.57 -12.88 36.29
CA ALA A 13 7.92 -13.54 35.04
C ALA A 13 6.79 -13.50 33.99
N PHE A 14 5.55 -13.22 34.37
CA PHE A 14 4.41 -13.13 33.46
C PHE A 14 4.21 -11.75 32.83
N GLY A 15 4.98 -10.73 33.21
CA GLY A 15 4.84 -9.35 32.76
C GLY A 15 5.57 -8.99 31.46
N PHE A 16 6.35 -9.91 30.86
CA PHE A 16 7.21 -9.60 29.72
C PHE A 16 6.77 -10.20 28.37
N ALA A 17 5.59 -10.73 28.26
CA ALA A 17 5.14 -11.39 27.07
C ALA A 17 3.96 -10.68 26.40
N ALA A 18 4.13 -9.46 25.90
CA ALA A 18 3.27 -8.88 24.85
C ALA A 18 3.80 -7.52 24.35
N CYS A 19 5.01 -7.49 23.81
CA CYS A 19 5.35 -6.48 22.81
C CYS A 19 5.46 -7.20 21.46
N GLY A 20 4.33 -7.60 20.90
CA GLY A 20 4.25 -7.82 19.47
C GLY A 20 4.36 -6.45 18.81
N ASP A 21 5.34 -6.23 17.94
CA ASP A 21 5.49 -4.99 17.22
C ASP A 21 4.17 -4.70 16.47
N SER A 22 3.54 -3.57 16.81
CA SER A 22 2.31 -3.15 16.17
C SER A 22 2.62 -2.74 14.73
N LYS A 23 1.92 -3.31 13.74
CA LYS A 23 2.01 -2.89 12.34
C LYS A 23 1.51 -1.45 12.10
N PHE A 24 0.98 -0.78 13.11
CA PHE A 24 0.51 0.60 13.03
C PHE A 24 1.58 1.52 13.59
N ARG A 25 2.28 2.20 12.70
CA ARG A 25 3.30 3.21 13.04
C ARG A 25 2.65 4.56 13.27
N ARG A 26 3.33 5.40 14.04
CA ARG A 26 2.97 6.82 14.19
C ARG A 26 3.95 7.66 13.38
N TYR A 27 3.40 8.47 12.48
CA TYR A 27 4.19 9.45 11.73
C TYR A 27 3.98 10.86 12.28
N THR A 28 5.07 11.61 12.46
CA THR A 28 5.07 12.99 12.99
C THR A 28 5.88 13.95 12.11
N GLY A 29 6.31 13.50 10.93
CA GLY A 29 7.05 14.30 9.96
C GLY A 29 6.17 15.21 9.11
N PRO A 30 6.75 15.83 8.06
CA PRO A 30 6.03 16.68 7.12
C PRO A 30 4.89 15.93 6.42
N GLU A 31 3.77 16.60 6.17
CA GLU A 31 2.63 16.02 5.46
C GLU A 31 3.01 15.61 4.03
N VAL A 32 2.59 14.42 3.62
CA VAL A 32 2.70 14.01 2.21
C VAL A 32 1.66 14.78 1.40
N THR A 33 2.12 15.66 0.52
CA THR A 33 1.24 16.50 -0.32
C THR A 33 0.90 15.83 -1.66
N GLN A 34 1.71 14.87 -2.10
CA GLN A 34 1.47 14.07 -3.31
C GLN A 34 2.30 12.78 -3.30
N ILE A 35 1.83 11.82 -4.09
CA ILE A 35 2.52 10.58 -4.40
C ILE A 35 2.86 10.60 -5.89
N GLN A 36 4.05 10.15 -6.25
CA GLN A 36 4.41 9.88 -7.64
C GLN A 36 4.82 8.42 -7.80
N VAL A 37 4.25 7.77 -8.80
CA VAL A 37 4.58 6.39 -9.20
C VAL A 37 5.15 6.44 -10.62
N HIS A 38 6.37 5.97 -10.79
CA HIS A 38 7.05 5.83 -12.08
C HIS A 38 7.09 4.35 -12.44
N LYS A 39 6.17 3.92 -13.30
CA LYS A 39 5.97 2.51 -13.63
C LYS A 39 7.19 1.90 -14.32
N ALA A 40 7.82 2.63 -15.24
CA ALA A 40 9.03 2.17 -15.95
C ALA A 40 10.17 1.87 -14.97
N ASP A 41 10.35 2.73 -13.96
CA ASP A 41 11.44 2.64 -13.00
C ASP A 41 11.12 1.70 -11.83
N ARG A 42 9.87 1.28 -11.67
CA ARG A 42 9.37 0.53 -10.50
C ARG A 42 9.64 1.28 -9.20
N LYS A 43 9.38 2.61 -9.21
CA LYS A 43 9.60 3.49 -8.07
C LYS A 43 8.32 4.23 -7.67
N MET A 44 8.16 4.40 -6.36
CA MET A 44 7.13 5.25 -5.78
C MET A 44 7.77 6.25 -4.81
N TYR A 45 7.35 7.50 -4.90
CA TYR A 45 7.85 8.61 -4.09
C TYR A 45 6.73 9.22 -3.27
N LEU A 46 6.95 9.44 -1.98
CA LEU A 46 6.12 10.29 -1.14
C LEU A 46 6.76 11.67 -1.05
N ILE A 47 6.01 12.71 -1.39
CA ILE A 47 6.55 14.06 -1.60
C ILE A 47 5.81 15.08 -0.72
N HIS A 48 6.57 15.94 -0.05
CA HIS A 48 6.10 17.16 0.59
C HIS A 48 6.45 18.36 -0.30
N LYS A 49 5.44 18.99 -0.92
CA LYS A 49 5.66 20.11 -1.88
C LYS A 49 6.61 19.73 -3.01
N THR A 50 7.89 20.07 -2.88
CA THR A 50 8.94 19.75 -3.87
C THR A 50 10.01 18.78 -3.34
N GLU A 51 9.91 18.39 -2.07
CA GLU A 51 10.90 17.54 -1.41
C GLU A 51 10.43 16.08 -1.40
N VAL A 52 11.30 15.16 -1.83
CA VAL A 52 11.08 13.72 -1.70
C VAL A 52 11.33 13.32 -0.25
N LEU A 53 10.29 12.89 0.45
CA LEU A 53 10.38 12.39 1.82
C LEU A 53 10.83 10.94 1.84
N LYS A 54 10.32 10.14 0.92
CA LYS A 54 10.54 8.69 0.84
C LYS A 54 10.49 8.19 -0.59
N GLU A 55 11.26 7.11 -0.83
CA GLU A 55 11.31 6.38 -2.08
C GLU A 55 11.17 4.88 -1.78
N TYR A 56 10.39 4.16 -2.61
CA TYR A 56 10.13 2.72 -2.45
C TYR A 56 10.26 2.00 -3.79
N ASP A 57 10.81 0.79 -3.73
CA ASP A 57 10.72 -0.17 -4.83
C ASP A 57 9.32 -0.78 -4.87
N ILE A 58 8.73 -0.89 -6.05
CA ILE A 58 7.37 -1.38 -6.21
C ILE A 58 7.28 -2.56 -7.19
N SER A 59 6.24 -3.36 -7.03
CA SER A 59 5.76 -4.31 -8.05
C SER A 59 4.39 -3.86 -8.55
N LEU A 60 4.11 -4.10 -9.82
CA LEU A 60 2.90 -3.66 -10.51
C LEU A 60 2.01 -4.84 -10.93
N GLY A 61 0.99 -4.57 -11.71
CA GLY A 61 0.21 -5.57 -12.40
C GLY A 61 1.07 -6.42 -13.35
N PHE A 62 0.70 -7.70 -13.53
CA PHE A 62 1.47 -8.67 -14.34
C PHE A 62 1.63 -8.29 -15.83
N ASN A 63 0.87 -7.30 -16.30
CA ASN A 63 1.00 -6.69 -17.62
C ASN A 63 1.23 -5.18 -17.46
N PRO A 64 2.44 -4.73 -17.07
CA PRO A 64 2.64 -3.39 -16.50
C PRO A 64 2.61 -2.25 -17.53
N VAL A 65 2.74 -2.55 -18.82
CA VAL A 65 2.87 -1.52 -19.87
C VAL A 65 1.51 -0.96 -20.25
N GLY A 66 1.40 0.37 -20.20
CA GLY A 66 0.21 1.11 -20.59
C GLY A 66 -0.82 1.22 -19.47
N HIS A 67 -1.82 2.05 -19.73
CA HIS A 67 -2.90 2.35 -18.80
C HIS A 67 -3.88 1.18 -18.63
N LYS A 68 -4.37 0.97 -17.39
CA LYS A 68 -5.46 0.04 -17.09
C LYS A 68 -6.76 0.53 -17.72
N GLN A 69 -7.44 -0.37 -18.44
CA GLN A 69 -8.68 -0.07 -19.15
C GLN A 69 -9.85 -0.96 -18.73
N PHE A 70 -9.59 -2.24 -18.43
CA PHE A 70 -10.62 -3.24 -18.17
C PHE A 70 -10.27 -4.14 -17.00
N GLU A 71 -11.29 -4.73 -16.41
CA GLU A 71 -11.09 -5.81 -15.45
C GLU A 71 -10.30 -6.96 -16.09
N GLY A 72 -9.35 -7.52 -15.34
CA GLY A 72 -8.55 -8.66 -15.78
C GLY A 72 -7.41 -8.34 -16.75
N ASP A 73 -7.21 -7.09 -17.20
CA ASP A 73 -6.13 -6.70 -18.12
C ASP A 73 -4.71 -6.77 -17.50
N GLY A 74 -4.63 -6.94 -16.18
CA GLY A 74 -3.38 -7.05 -15.45
C GLY A 74 -2.56 -5.76 -15.39
N LYS A 75 -3.15 -4.63 -15.75
CA LYS A 75 -2.47 -3.33 -15.82
C LYS A 75 -2.71 -2.51 -14.56
N THR A 76 -1.71 -1.72 -14.19
CA THR A 76 -1.84 -0.65 -13.21
C THR A 76 -2.25 0.64 -13.93
N PRO A 77 -3.24 1.39 -13.41
CA PRO A 77 -3.71 2.61 -14.08
C PRO A 77 -2.61 3.67 -14.16
N GLU A 78 -2.72 4.55 -15.15
CA GLU A 78 -1.89 5.74 -15.36
C GLU A 78 -2.77 7.00 -15.25
N GLY A 79 -2.20 8.09 -14.75
CA GLY A 79 -2.90 9.35 -14.59
C GLY A 79 -2.97 9.83 -13.16
N LEU A 80 -3.91 10.74 -12.89
CA LEU A 80 -4.14 11.35 -11.58
C LEU A 80 -5.33 10.69 -10.88
N TYR A 81 -5.07 10.22 -9.66
CA TYR A 81 -6.07 9.67 -8.74
C TYR A 81 -5.88 10.24 -7.33
N LEU A 82 -6.70 9.79 -6.40
CA LEU A 82 -6.63 10.16 -4.99
C LEU A 82 -6.54 8.90 -4.13
N ILE A 83 -5.94 9.01 -2.97
CA ILE A 83 -6.08 7.99 -1.92
C ILE A 83 -7.52 8.03 -1.41
N SER A 84 -8.23 6.91 -1.58
CA SER A 84 -9.67 6.83 -1.27
C SER A 84 -9.94 6.42 0.18
N HIS A 85 -9.21 5.43 0.70
CA HIS A 85 -9.40 4.90 2.05
C HIS A 85 -8.21 4.10 2.54
N HIS A 86 -8.19 3.83 3.85
CA HIS A 86 -7.24 2.93 4.51
C HIS A 86 -7.93 1.61 4.86
N ASN A 87 -7.25 0.49 4.60
CA ASN A 87 -7.73 -0.83 4.97
C ASN A 87 -6.77 -1.52 5.97
N PRO A 88 -7.05 -1.47 7.27
CA PRO A 88 -6.23 -2.09 8.30
C PRO A 88 -6.33 -3.63 8.33
N ARG A 89 -7.32 -4.20 7.63
CA ARG A 89 -7.58 -5.65 7.56
C ARG A 89 -7.30 -6.23 6.17
N SER A 90 -6.35 -5.62 5.45
CA SER A 90 -5.92 -6.11 4.15
C SER A 90 -5.36 -7.54 4.25
N ARG A 91 -5.69 -8.40 3.28
CA ARG A 91 -5.05 -9.72 3.13
C ARG A 91 -3.55 -9.61 2.82
N TYR A 92 -3.11 -8.45 2.37
CA TYR A 92 -1.72 -8.12 2.07
C TYR A 92 -1.17 -7.16 3.12
N HIS A 93 -1.24 -7.55 4.41
CA HIS A 93 -0.76 -6.82 5.56
C HIS A 93 -1.56 -5.54 5.86
N LEU A 94 -1.31 -4.46 5.14
CA LEU A 94 -2.04 -3.19 5.13
C LEU A 94 -2.26 -2.75 3.69
N SER A 95 -3.28 -1.90 3.45
CA SER A 95 -3.44 -1.27 2.14
C SER A 95 -4.11 0.09 2.23
N VAL A 96 -3.87 0.92 1.20
CA VAL A 96 -4.59 2.15 0.93
C VAL A 96 -5.18 2.08 -0.48
N GLY A 97 -6.44 2.47 -0.62
CA GLY A 97 -7.15 2.44 -1.89
C GLY A 97 -6.81 3.63 -2.77
N ILE A 98 -6.81 3.41 -4.09
CA ILE A 98 -6.69 4.42 -5.14
C ILE A 98 -8.06 4.63 -5.76
N SER A 99 -8.42 5.86 -6.13
CA SER A 99 -9.76 6.22 -6.64
C SER A 99 -9.98 5.84 -8.12
N TYR A 100 -9.34 4.75 -8.58
CA TYR A 100 -9.64 4.14 -9.87
C TYR A 100 -10.92 3.29 -9.77
N PRO A 101 -11.83 3.27 -10.79
CA PRO A 101 -11.80 4.10 -11.99
C PRO A 101 -12.30 5.53 -11.72
N ASN A 102 -11.71 6.51 -12.41
CA ASN A 102 -12.28 7.85 -12.50
C ASN A 102 -13.37 7.91 -13.60
N VAL A 103 -13.97 9.08 -13.79
CA VAL A 103 -15.08 9.26 -14.76
C VAL A 103 -14.66 8.93 -16.20
N ASN A 104 -13.42 9.22 -16.59
CA ASN A 104 -12.93 8.96 -17.93
C ASN A 104 -12.65 7.47 -18.15
N ASP A 105 -12.07 6.79 -17.13
CA ASP A 105 -11.83 5.35 -17.14
C ASP A 105 -13.15 4.58 -17.30
N LEU A 106 -14.16 5.00 -16.53
CA LEU A 106 -15.50 4.41 -16.58
C LEU A 106 -16.15 4.64 -17.95
N ALA A 107 -16.12 5.87 -18.47
CA ALA A 107 -16.71 6.20 -19.77
C ALA A 107 -16.08 5.37 -20.89
N TYR A 108 -14.75 5.30 -20.93
CA TYR A 108 -14.03 4.49 -21.93
C TYR A 108 -14.40 3.02 -21.88
N ALA A 109 -14.42 2.42 -20.69
CA ALA A 109 -14.77 1.00 -20.56
C ALA A 109 -16.21 0.71 -21.00
N LEU A 110 -17.17 1.58 -20.65
CA LEU A 110 -18.57 1.46 -21.05
C LEU A 110 -18.75 1.58 -22.56
N GLU A 111 -18.05 2.50 -23.24
CA GLU A 111 -18.05 2.61 -24.70
C GLU A 111 -17.57 1.32 -25.40
N GLN A 112 -16.67 0.58 -24.73
CA GLN A 112 -16.18 -0.71 -25.22
C GLN A 112 -17.06 -1.90 -24.77
N GLY A 113 -18.15 -1.66 -24.05
CA GLY A 113 -19.03 -2.69 -23.51
C GLY A 113 -18.36 -3.56 -22.45
N LYS A 114 -17.40 -3.02 -21.69
CA LYS A 114 -16.59 -3.73 -20.71
C LYS A 114 -16.65 -3.08 -19.33
N ASP A 115 -16.28 -3.85 -18.31
CA ASP A 115 -16.10 -3.37 -16.95
C ASP A 115 -14.67 -2.83 -16.78
N PRO A 116 -14.44 -1.63 -16.24
CA PRO A 116 -13.12 -1.13 -15.94
C PRO A 116 -12.43 -1.89 -14.80
N GLY A 117 -13.20 -2.61 -13.98
CA GLY A 117 -12.78 -3.15 -12.70
C GLY A 117 -12.63 -2.07 -11.63
N GLY A 118 -11.89 -2.38 -10.58
CA GLY A 118 -11.68 -1.49 -9.43
C GLY A 118 -10.71 -2.09 -8.44
N ASP A 119 -10.86 -1.67 -7.17
CA ASP A 119 -10.06 -2.19 -6.04
C ASP A 119 -8.54 -2.09 -6.25
N ILE A 120 -8.10 -1.04 -6.93
CA ILE A 120 -6.68 -0.74 -7.09
C ILE A 120 -6.15 -0.16 -5.78
N MET A 121 -5.12 -0.82 -5.23
CA MET A 121 -4.55 -0.49 -3.93
C MET A 121 -3.04 -0.35 -4.00
N ILE A 122 -2.46 0.42 -3.08
CA ILE A 122 -1.08 0.24 -2.62
C ILE A 122 -1.16 -0.72 -1.42
N HIS A 123 -0.41 -1.83 -1.42
CA HIS A 123 -0.49 -2.86 -0.39
C HIS A 123 0.85 -3.55 -0.12
N GLY A 124 0.96 -4.20 1.03
CA GLY A 124 2.10 -5.05 1.39
C GLY A 124 2.09 -6.39 0.65
N ARG A 125 2.93 -7.31 1.08
CA ARG A 125 3.14 -8.61 0.41
C ARG A 125 2.57 -9.80 1.18
N THR A 126 2.28 -9.71 2.46
CA THR A 126 2.02 -10.79 3.41
C THR A 126 1.67 -12.15 2.78
N ASN A 127 2.46 -13.17 3.08
CA ASN A 127 2.30 -14.56 2.62
C ASN A 127 2.47 -14.79 1.10
N TYR A 128 2.66 -13.77 0.28
CA TYR A 128 3.12 -13.99 -1.08
C TYR A 128 4.62 -14.22 -1.02
N ASN A 129 5.01 -15.47 -1.29
CA ASN A 129 6.39 -15.93 -1.24
C ASN A 129 7.34 -14.85 -1.75
N SER A 130 8.37 -14.52 -0.96
CA SER A 130 9.53 -13.69 -1.31
C SER A 130 10.26 -14.13 -2.60
N ARG A 131 9.81 -15.22 -3.23
CA ARG A 131 10.31 -15.75 -4.51
C ARG A 131 9.74 -15.02 -5.73
N TYR A 132 8.60 -14.33 -5.64
CA TYR A 132 8.08 -13.53 -6.75
C TYR A 132 8.84 -12.20 -6.85
N LYS A 133 9.86 -12.21 -7.71
CA LYS A 133 10.51 -10.98 -8.17
C LYS A 133 9.76 -10.49 -9.41
N GLY A 134 9.51 -9.17 -9.47
CA GLY A 134 8.85 -8.53 -10.62
C GLY A 134 7.37 -8.23 -10.39
N ASP A 135 6.65 -8.02 -11.48
CA ASP A 135 5.24 -7.61 -11.46
C ASP A 135 4.32 -8.83 -11.36
N TRP A 136 3.45 -8.85 -10.36
CA TRP A 136 2.67 -10.05 -10.03
C TRP A 136 1.21 -9.77 -9.65
N THR A 137 0.85 -8.50 -9.47
CA THR A 137 -0.50 -8.14 -9.04
C THR A 137 -1.48 -8.16 -10.22
N ALA A 138 -2.78 -8.06 -9.95
CA ALA A 138 -3.79 -7.90 -10.98
C ALA A 138 -4.02 -6.42 -11.40
N GLY A 139 -3.13 -5.51 -10.94
CA GLY A 139 -3.20 -4.08 -11.22
C GLY A 139 -2.85 -3.19 -10.03
N CYS A 140 -2.78 -3.74 -8.82
CA CYS A 140 -2.35 -3.03 -7.61
C CYS A 140 -0.86 -2.70 -7.64
N ILE A 141 -0.45 -1.82 -6.74
CA ILE A 141 0.95 -1.47 -6.46
C ILE A 141 1.35 -2.19 -5.18
N ALA A 142 2.33 -3.10 -5.24
CA ALA A 142 2.82 -3.84 -4.08
C ALA A 142 4.18 -3.33 -3.64
N ILE A 143 4.36 -3.19 -2.32
CA ILE A 143 5.61 -2.81 -1.65
C ILE A 143 5.90 -3.81 -0.52
N GLU A 144 7.07 -3.76 0.10
CA GLU A 144 7.38 -4.61 1.26
C GLU A 144 6.48 -4.26 2.45
N ASP A 145 6.25 -5.22 3.36
CA ASP A 145 5.33 -5.04 4.49
C ASP A 145 5.77 -3.90 5.43
N ASP A 146 7.06 -3.81 5.73
CA ASP A 146 7.62 -2.73 6.56
C ASP A 146 7.45 -1.36 5.92
N ASP A 147 7.65 -1.26 4.60
CA ASP A 147 7.41 -0.04 3.83
C ASP A 147 5.92 0.33 3.82
N MET A 148 5.04 -0.68 3.73
CA MET A 148 3.60 -0.44 3.76
C MET A 148 3.12 0.09 5.12
N GLU A 149 3.72 -0.33 6.22
CA GLU A 149 3.44 0.23 7.56
C GLU A 149 3.80 1.72 7.62
N GLU A 150 4.94 2.11 7.03
CA GLU A 150 5.37 3.50 6.95
C GLU A 150 4.42 4.30 6.06
N VAL A 151 4.19 3.86 4.82
CA VAL A 151 3.27 4.49 3.85
C VAL A 151 1.87 4.66 4.44
N TYR A 152 1.34 3.61 5.11
CA TYR A 152 0.04 3.64 5.75
C TYR A 152 -0.07 4.73 6.82
N SER A 153 1.00 4.95 7.57
CA SER A 153 1.05 5.97 8.63
C SER A 153 1.19 7.40 8.11
N MET A 154 1.79 7.57 6.91
CA MET A 154 2.10 8.87 6.30
C MET A 154 0.97 9.41 5.43
N LEU A 155 0.22 8.53 4.77
CA LEU A 155 -0.81 8.93 3.82
C LEU A 155 -2.11 9.33 4.49
N ARG A 156 -2.85 10.21 3.83
CA ARG A 156 -4.19 10.63 4.22
C ARG A 156 -5.17 10.42 3.07
N LYS A 157 -6.44 10.29 3.41
CA LYS A 157 -7.51 10.33 2.40
C LYS A 157 -7.43 11.63 1.60
N ASN A 158 -7.66 11.53 0.30
CA ASN A 158 -7.58 12.61 -0.70
C ASN A 158 -6.15 13.08 -1.01
N THR A 159 -5.09 12.44 -0.51
CA THR A 159 -3.74 12.70 -1.02
C THR A 159 -3.69 12.35 -2.52
N PRO A 160 -3.28 13.28 -3.40
CA PRO A 160 -3.16 13.01 -4.83
C PRO A 160 -2.04 12.03 -5.13
N ILE A 161 -2.29 11.14 -6.09
CA ILE A 161 -1.33 10.17 -6.62
C ILE A 161 -1.26 10.29 -8.13
N TYR A 162 -0.07 10.59 -8.64
CA TYR A 162 0.27 10.66 -10.05
C TYR A 162 0.97 9.37 -10.47
N ILE A 163 0.40 8.64 -11.41
CA ILE A 163 0.96 7.38 -11.91
C ILE A 163 1.41 7.61 -13.35
N PHE A 164 2.73 7.64 -13.54
CA PHE A 164 3.39 7.85 -14.82
C PHE A 164 3.74 6.51 -15.48
N PRO A 165 3.83 6.46 -16.81
CA PRO A 165 4.27 5.31 -17.58
C PRO A 165 5.60 4.71 -17.12
#